data_d2e79eeab01e8e1133cbca1490c89f4c
#
_entry.id   d2e79eeab01e8e1133cbca1490c89f4c
#
_cell.length_a   1.000
_cell.length_b   1.000
_cell.length_c   1.000
_cell.angle_alpha   90.00
_cell.angle_beta   90.00
_cell.angle_gamma   90.00
#
_symmetry.space_group_name_H-M   'P 1'
#
loop_
_entity.id
_entity.type
_entity.pdbx_description
1 polymer ?
#
loop_
_entity_poly.entity_id
_entity_poly.type
_entity_poly.pdbx_seq_one_letter_code
_entity_poly.pdbx_strand_id
1 'polypeptide(L)' 'MERNNSIEKRILWVAERLFLEKGFSDTSTTEIAKAVGCNQALIHYYFRTKEKLFWDI' A
#
# COMPACT_ATOMS: atom_id res chain seq x y z
N MET A 1 3.99 -1.85 -21.63
CA MET A 1 3.84 -1.50 -20.84
C MET A 1 2.80 -1.84 -20.03
N GLU A 2 2.77 -2.06 -18.99
CA GLU A 2 1.90 -2.53 -18.27
C GLU A 2 1.25 -1.57 -17.46
N ARG A 3 0.45 -0.74 -17.88
CA ARG A 3 -0.12 0.16 -17.11
C ARG A 3 -1.22 -0.34 -16.36
N ASN A 4 -1.75 -1.43 -16.71
CA ASN A 4 -2.94 -1.90 -16.05
C ASN A 4 -2.71 -2.34 -14.65
N ASN A 5 -1.48 -2.54 -14.22
CA ASN A 5 -1.31 -3.01 -12.86
C ASN A 5 -0.57 -1.97 -12.08
N SER A 6 -0.51 -0.78 -12.53
CA SER A 6 0.37 0.17 -11.92
C SER A 6 -0.06 0.62 -10.54
N ILE A 7 -1.37 0.77 -10.29
CA ILE A 7 -1.80 1.27 -8.98
C ILE A 7 -1.60 0.21 -7.92
N GLU A 8 -1.88 -1.04 -8.22
CA GLU A 8 -1.71 -2.12 -7.27
C GLU A 8 -0.24 -2.29 -6.92
N LYS A 9 0.62 -2.28 -7.92
CA LYS A 9 2.04 -2.43 -7.68
C LYS A 9 2.61 -1.22 -6.95
N ARG A 10 2.10 -0.04 -7.26
CA ARG A 10 2.54 1.14 -6.57
C ARG A 10 2.16 1.10 -5.10
N ILE A 11 0.96 0.61 -4.79
CA ILE A 11 0.55 0.46 -3.40
C ILE A 11 1.49 -0.48 -2.68
N LEU A 12 1.81 -1.61 -3.28
CA LEU A 12 2.72 -2.57 -2.66
C LEU A 12 4.11 -1.98 -2.46
N TRP A 13 4.61 -1.27 -3.46
CA TRP A 13 5.93 -0.69 -3.39
C TRP A 13 6.02 0.36 -2.28
N VAL A 14 5.03 1.23 -2.22
CA VAL A 14 5.01 2.28 -1.21
C VAL A 14 4.85 1.67 0.18
N ALA A 15 3.97 0.67 0.29
CA ALA A 15 3.75 0.02 1.58
C ALA A 15 5.04 -0.62 2.08
N GLU A 16 5.76 -1.28 1.19
CA GLU A 16 7.01 -1.90 1.57
C GLU A 16 8.00 -0.89 2.09
N ARG A 17 8.11 0.23 1.40
CA ARG A 17 9.04 1.27 1.83
C ARG A 17 8.68 1.82 3.20
N LEU A 18 7.40 2.05 3.42
CA LEU A 18 6.97 2.59 4.71
C LEU A 18 7.16 1.57 5.82
N PHE A 19 6.91 0.30 5.53
CA PHE A 19 7.13 -0.75 6.54
C PHE A 19 8.61 -0.82 6.90
N LEU A 20 9.50 -0.64 5.94
CA LEU A 20 10.92 -0.68 6.20
C LEU A 20 11.39 0.56 6.97
N GLU A 21 10.81 1.70 6.68
CA GLU A 21 11.22 2.92 7.33
C GLU A 21 10.67 3.09 8.72
N LYS A 22 9.40 2.76 8.90
CA LYS A 22 8.73 3.02 10.17
C LYS A 22 8.34 1.78 10.93
N GLY A 23 8.30 0.66 10.27
CA GLY A 23 7.83 -0.57 10.88
C GLY A 23 6.37 -0.80 10.57
N PHE A 24 5.98 -2.06 10.59
CA PHE A 24 4.62 -2.45 10.27
C PHE A 24 3.61 -1.80 11.21
N SER A 25 3.92 -1.82 12.50
CA SER A 25 2.99 -1.30 13.49
C SER A 25 2.76 0.20 13.36
N ASP A 26 3.77 0.92 12.93
CA ASP A 26 3.68 2.37 12.85
C ASP A 26 3.21 2.88 11.49
N THR A 27 2.86 1.99 10.60
CA THR A 27 2.40 2.36 9.27
C THR A 27 0.90 2.08 9.17
N SER A 28 0.13 3.05 8.68
CA SER A 28 -1.31 2.86 8.52
C SER A 28 -1.67 2.88 7.04
N THR A 29 -2.84 2.31 6.71
CA THR A 29 -3.30 2.34 5.34
C THR A 29 -3.61 3.76 4.88
N THR A 30 -4.01 4.63 5.80
CA THR A 30 -4.23 6.03 5.47
C THR A 30 -2.94 6.68 5.01
N GLU A 31 -1.86 6.38 5.71
CA GLU A 31 -0.58 6.92 5.36
C GLU A 31 -0.09 6.39 4.02
N ILE A 32 -0.31 5.11 3.78
CA ILE A 32 0.04 4.51 2.51
C ILE A 32 -0.73 5.17 1.38
N ALA A 33 -2.02 5.40 1.57
CA ALA A 33 -2.84 6.05 0.56
C ALA A 33 -2.33 7.44 0.24
N LYS A 34 -1.95 8.20 1.25
CA LYS A 34 -1.42 9.53 1.03
C LYS A 34 -0.13 9.48 0.24
N ALA A 35 0.74 8.56 0.56
CA ALA A 35 2.02 8.45 -0.13
C ALA A 35 1.85 7.98 -1.56
N VAL A 36 0.86 7.13 -1.81
CA VAL A 36 0.58 6.67 -3.17
C VAL A 36 -0.10 7.75 -3.98
N GLY A 37 -0.87 8.60 -3.33
CA GLY A 37 -1.63 9.63 -4.02
C GLY A 37 -3.03 9.19 -4.36
N CYS A 38 -3.61 8.30 -3.55
CA CYS A 38 -4.99 7.84 -3.78
C CYS A 38 -5.73 7.90 -2.47
N ASN A 39 -7.01 7.54 -2.47
CA ASN A 39 -7.76 7.56 -1.23
C ASN A 39 -7.69 6.17 -0.57
N GLN A 40 -8.06 6.14 0.70
CA GLN A 40 -7.97 4.91 1.46
C GLN A 40 -8.91 3.84 0.95
N ALA A 41 -10.02 4.25 0.38
CA ALA A 41 -10.98 3.28 -0.16
C ALA A 41 -10.34 2.42 -1.25
N LEU A 42 -9.45 3.02 -2.04
CA LEU A 42 -8.79 2.27 -3.09
C LEU A 42 -7.84 1.23 -2.51
N ILE A 43 -7.16 1.57 -1.44
CA ILE A 43 -6.31 0.62 -0.74
C ILE A 43 -7.15 -0.57 -0.29
N HIS A 44 -8.30 -0.29 0.31
CA HIS A 44 -9.17 -1.35 0.81
C HIS A 44 -9.78 -2.19 -0.32
N TYR A 45 -9.91 -1.60 -1.49
CA TYR A 45 -10.42 -2.34 -2.62
C TYR A 45 -9.46 -3.44 -3.05
N TYR A 46 -8.17 -3.13 -3.09
CA TYR A 46 -7.18 -4.10 -3.51
C TYR A 46 -6.68 -4.96 -2.34
N PHE A 47 -6.50 -4.35 -1.19
CA PHE A 47 -5.96 -5.04 -0.04
C PHE A 47 -6.81 -4.69 1.16
N ARG A 48 -7.55 -5.66 1.65
CA ARG A 48 -8.47 -5.39 2.70
C ARG A 48 -7.85 -4.94 4.00
N THR A 49 -6.69 -5.41 4.30
CA THR A 49 -6.06 -5.11 5.57
C THR A 49 -4.59 -4.81 5.35
N LYS A 50 -3.96 -4.23 6.35
CA LYS A 50 -2.55 -3.98 6.34
C LYS A 50 -1.76 -5.28 6.30
N GLU A 51 -2.30 -6.30 6.96
CA GLU A 51 -1.67 -7.61 6.95
C GLU A 51 -1.65 -8.21 5.55
N LYS A 52 -2.72 -8.00 4.82
CA LYS A 52 -2.78 -8.51 3.46
C LYS A 52 -1.70 -7.86 2.59
N LEU A 53 -1.49 -6.56 2.79
CA LEU A 53 -0.44 -5.86 2.11
C LEU A 53 0.91 -6.48 2.43
N PHE A 54 1.13 -6.75 3.70
CA PHE A 54 2.39 -7.30 4.15
C PHE A 54 2.65 -8.68 3.53
N TRP A 55 1.61 -9.50 3.49
CA TRP A 55 1.76 -10.83 2.92
C TRP A 55 2.02 -10.79 1.42
N ASP A 56 1.52 -9.81 0.70
CA ASP A 56 1.68 -9.73 -0.73
C ASP A 56 2.98 -9.07 -1.17
N ILE A 57 3.69 -8.51 -0.26
CA ILE A 57 5.00 -7.98 -0.54
C ILE A 57 6.03 -9.13 -0.53
#